data_3b09e4dca9eadcb767d3f91621000bb7
#
_entry.id   3b09e4dca9eadcb767d3f91621000bb7
#
_cell.length_a   1.000
_cell.length_b   1.000
_cell.length_c   1.000
_cell.angle_alpha   90.00
_cell.angle_beta   90.00
_cell.angle_gamma   90.00
#
_symmetry.space_group_name_H-M   'P 1'
#
loop_
_entity.id
_entity.type
_entity.pdbx_description
1 polymer ?
#
loop_
_entity_poly.entity_id
_entity_poly.type
_entity_poly.pdbx_seq_one_letter_code
_entity_poly.pdbx_strand_id
1 'polypeptide(L)'
;MPKPLLSIGMIVKNEIRSIEKCLQALRPLRDAYPCELVIADTGSTDGTREVAERYADILFDFPWIDDFAAARNAVMDHCSGQWFLTVDADEYLDKDLSGFQKLFSVPPKDWPYRCGIT
;
A
#
# COMPACT_ATOMS: atom_id res chain seq x y z
N MET A 1 0.12 -2.24 -20.73
CA MET A 1 0.86 -2.69 -19.53
C MET A 1 0.03 -3.67 -18.73
N PRO A 2 0.60 -4.79 -18.30
CA PRO A 2 -0.14 -5.70 -17.47
C PRO A 2 -0.48 -5.04 -16.14
N LYS A 3 -1.66 -5.35 -15.60
CA LYS A 3 -2.05 -4.85 -14.30
C LYS A 3 -1.19 -5.50 -13.21
N PRO A 4 -0.86 -4.78 -12.14
CA PRO A 4 -0.16 -5.39 -11.03
C PRO A 4 -1.03 -6.45 -10.36
N LEU A 5 -0.38 -7.45 -9.77
CA LEU A 5 -1.08 -8.47 -8.99
C LEU A 5 -1.61 -7.88 -7.68
N LEU A 6 -0.81 -7.01 -7.07
CA LEU A 6 -1.10 -6.48 -5.74
C LEU A 6 -0.97 -4.95 -5.74
N SER A 7 -1.97 -4.28 -5.19
CA SER A 7 -1.88 -2.86 -4.88
C SER A 7 -1.67 -2.72 -3.38
N ILE A 8 -0.56 -2.07 -2.98
CA ILE A 8 -0.26 -1.79 -1.59
C ILE A 8 -0.70 -0.36 -1.32
N GLY A 9 -1.64 -0.20 -0.41
CA GLY A 9 -2.17 1.11 -0.04
C GLY A 9 -1.72 1.56 1.33
N MET A 10 -1.34 2.83 1.46
CA MET A 10 -0.86 3.39 2.70
C MET A 10 -1.39 4.80 2.87
N ILE A 11 -1.83 5.13 4.09
CA ILE A 11 -2.24 6.49 4.46
C ILE A 11 -1.22 6.96 5.50
N VAL A 12 -0.60 8.11 5.25
CA VAL A 12 0.49 8.58 6.11
C VAL A 12 0.25 10.01 6.59
N LYS A 13 0.70 10.28 7.81
CA LYS A 13 0.79 11.64 8.35
C LYS A 13 1.86 11.66 9.43
N ASN A 14 2.96 12.38 9.17
CA ASN A 14 4.05 12.58 10.14
C ASN A 14 4.59 11.25 10.69
N GLU A 15 5.02 10.38 9.77
CA GLU A 15 5.54 9.04 10.09
C GLU A 15 7.03 8.91 9.81
N ILE A 16 7.78 10.02 9.88
CA ILE A 16 9.19 10.04 9.47
C ILE A 16 10.06 9.03 10.22
N ARG A 17 9.70 8.70 11.47
CA ARG A 17 10.48 7.78 12.29
C ARG A 17 10.40 6.33 11.82
N SER A 18 9.32 5.96 11.14
CA SER A 18 9.04 4.56 10.82
C SER A 18 8.84 4.29 9.33
N ILE A 19 8.47 5.31 8.56
CA ILE A 19 8.03 5.08 7.17
C ILE A 19 9.12 4.43 6.30
N GLU A 20 10.36 4.87 6.40
CA GLU A 20 11.41 4.32 5.55
C GLU A 20 11.65 2.85 5.85
N LYS A 21 11.68 2.45 7.12
CA LYS A 21 11.80 1.04 7.50
C LYS A 21 10.62 0.23 6.97
N CYS A 22 9.42 0.78 7.10
CA CYS A 22 8.22 0.12 6.61
C CYS A 22 8.30 -0.13 5.10
N LEU A 23 8.68 0.89 4.34
CA LEU A 23 8.78 0.79 2.89
C LEU A 23 9.90 -0.16 2.45
N GLN A 24 11.02 -0.17 3.18
CA GLN A 24 12.10 -1.12 2.93
C GLN A 24 11.66 -2.55 3.22
N ALA A 25 10.83 -2.75 4.26
CA ALA A 25 10.31 -4.07 4.60
C ALA A 25 9.35 -4.61 3.54
N LEU A 26 8.75 -3.76 2.72
CA LEU A 26 7.89 -4.17 1.61
C LEU A 26 8.68 -4.62 0.38
N ARG A 27 9.97 -4.32 0.31
CA ARG A 27 10.78 -4.61 -0.88
C ARG A 27 10.78 -6.09 -1.27
N PRO A 28 10.95 -7.06 -0.35
CA PRO A 28 10.90 -8.47 -0.75
C PRO A 28 9.59 -8.85 -1.42
N LEU A 29 8.46 -8.32 -0.94
CA LEU A 29 7.16 -8.56 -1.54
C LEU A 29 7.07 -7.94 -2.94
N ARG A 30 7.54 -6.70 -3.08
CA ARG A 30 7.52 -6.00 -4.37
C ARG A 30 8.45 -6.63 -5.39
N ASP A 31 9.56 -7.24 -4.94
CA ASP A 31 10.48 -7.94 -5.83
C ASP A 31 9.92 -9.31 -6.24
N ALA A 32 9.14 -9.94 -5.37
CA ALA A 32 8.59 -11.27 -5.63
C ALA A 32 7.36 -11.25 -6.53
N TYR A 33 6.57 -10.18 -6.48
CA TYR A 33 5.31 -10.08 -7.21
C TYR A 33 5.17 -8.71 -7.88
N PRO A 34 4.45 -8.63 -9.02
CA PRO A 34 4.12 -7.32 -9.62
C PRO A 34 3.23 -6.52 -8.66
N CYS A 35 3.78 -5.45 -8.11
CA CYS A 35 3.08 -4.63 -7.12
C CYS A 35 3.11 -3.16 -7.52
N GLU A 36 2.04 -2.43 -7.15
CA GLU A 36 2.08 -0.97 -7.16
C GLU A 36 1.92 -0.49 -5.71
N LEU A 37 2.61 0.58 -5.38
CA LEU A 37 2.52 1.21 -4.06
C LEU A 37 1.82 2.56 -4.20
N VAL A 38 0.66 2.69 -3.55
CA VAL A 38 -0.15 3.92 -3.58
C VAL A 38 -0.16 4.51 -2.17
N ILE A 39 0.30 5.75 -2.04
CA ILE A 39 0.37 6.42 -0.74
C ILE A 39 -0.44 7.71 -0.78
N ALA A 40 -1.31 7.89 0.20
CA ALA A 40 -2.03 9.13 0.43
C ALA A 40 -1.36 9.87 1.60
N ASP A 41 -0.93 11.09 1.37
CA ASP A 41 -0.37 11.95 2.42
C ASP A 41 -1.47 12.88 2.92
N THR A 42 -1.78 12.80 4.21
CA THR A 42 -2.88 13.56 4.80
C THR A 42 -2.42 14.83 5.51
N GLY A 43 -1.24 15.34 5.15
CA GLY A 43 -0.76 16.62 5.66
C GLY A 43 0.54 16.53 6.45
N SER A 44 1.48 15.70 6.01
CA SER A 44 2.77 15.55 6.69
C SER A 44 3.60 16.82 6.57
N THR A 45 4.31 17.16 7.67
CA THR A 45 5.20 18.31 7.73
C THR A 45 6.61 17.95 8.19
N ASP A 46 6.89 16.67 8.41
CA ASP A 46 8.14 16.19 9.02
C ASP A 46 9.10 15.51 8.04
N GLY A 47 8.82 15.53 6.73
CA GLY A 47 9.65 14.85 5.74
C GLY A 47 9.09 13.50 5.30
N THR A 48 7.98 13.05 5.89
CA THR A 48 7.33 11.80 5.50
C THR A 48 7.01 11.77 4.00
N ARG A 49 6.48 12.87 3.47
CA ARG A 49 6.07 12.94 2.07
C ARG A 49 7.26 12.74 1.13
N GLU A 50 8.41 13.30 1.45
CA GLU A 50 9.60 13.18 0.63
C GLU A 50 10.13 11.74 0.61
N VAL A 51 10.06 11.04 1.74
CA VAL A 51 10.41 9.63 1.80
C VAL A 51 9.42 8.80 0.98
N ALA A 52 8.12 9.05 1.16
CA ALA A 52 7.08 8.35 0.41
C ALA A 52 7.27 8.51 -1.10
N GLU A 53 7.63 9.71 -1.55
CA GLU A 53 7.83 10.01 -2.97
C GLU A 53 8.92 9.15 -3.59
N ARG A 54 9.96 8.79 -2.82
CA ARG A 54 11.04 7.95 -3.34
C ARG A 54 10.64 6.51 -3.59
N TYR A 55 9.61 6.03 -2.90
CA TYR A 55 9.20 4.62 -2.96
C TYR A 55 7.87 4.39 -3.68
N ALA A 56 6.98 5.38 -3.66
CA ALA A 56 5.62 5.19 -4.16
C ALA A 56 5.56 5.24 -5.69
N ASP A 57 4.74 4.40 -6.26
CA ASP A 57 4.37 4.49 -7.68
C ASP A 57 3.35 5.60 -7.90
N ILE A 58 2.44 5.76 -6.94
CA ILE A 58 1.45 6.83 -6.93
C ILE A 58 1.47 7.48 -5.55
N LEU A 59 1.69 8.78 -5.50
CA LEU A 59 1.61 9.57 -4.27
C LEU A 59 0.68 10.74 -4.51
N PHE A 60 -0.32 10.90 -3.65
CA PHE A 60 -1.22 12.04 -3.76
C PHE A 60 -1.52 12.62 -2.39
N ASP A 61 -1.91 13.88 -2.38
CA ASP A 61 -2.28 14.58 -1.15
C ASP A 61 -3.78 14.42 -0.92
N PHE A 62 -4.14 14.02 0.30
CA PHE A 62 -5.53 13.90 0.71
C PHE A 62 -5.70 14.66 2.03
N PRO A 63 -6.24 15.88 2.00
CA PRO A 63 -6.39 16.66 3.23
C PRO A 63 -7.22 15.89 4.26
N TRP A 64 -6.72 15.87 5.50
CA TRP A 64 -7.41 15.14 6.55
C TRP A 64 -8.73 15.84 6.93
N ILE A 65 -9.81 15.08 6.90
CA ILE A 65 -11.17 15.58 7.16
C ILE A 65 -11.83 14.77 8.27
N ASP A 66 -11.05 14.16 9.17
CA ASP A 66 -11.53 13.28 10.23
C ASP A 66 -12.37 12.11 9.74
N ASP A 67 -12.09 11.65 8.51
CA ASP A 67 -12.80 10.52 7.92
C ASP A 67 -11.78 9.56 7.34
N PHE A 68 -11.39 8.56 8.12
CA PHE A 68 -10.42 7.55 7.70
C PHE A 68 -10.95 6.73 6.52
N ALA A 69 -12.25 6.46 6.50
CA ALA A 69 -12.85 5.69 5.42
C ALA A 69 -12.77 6.44 4.09
N ALA A 70 -12.94 7.76 4.11
CA ALA A 70 -12.80 8.58 2.89
C ALA A 70 -11.37 8.52 2.35
N ALA A 71 -10.36 8.62 3.24
CA ALA A 71 -8.97 8.52 2.83
C ALA A 71 -8.66 7.14 2.25
N ARG A 72 -9.16 6.09 2.89
CA ARG A 72 -8.98 4.71 2.43
C ARG A 72 -9.62 4.50 1.06
N ASN A 73 -10.83 5.03 0.86
CA ASN A 73 -11.51 4.93 -0.43
C ASN A 73 -10.74 5.67 -1.52
N ALA A 74 -10.16 6.82 -1.20
CA ALA A 74 -9.33 7.56 -2.15
C ALA A 74 -8.11 6.75 -2.58
N VAL A 75 -7.45 6.07 -1.63
CA VAL A 75 -6.34 5.17 -1.95
C VAL A 75 -6.80 4.05 -2.86
N MET A 76 -7.92 3.41 -2.53
CA MET A 76 -8.46 2.31 -3.32
C MET A 76 -8.83 2.74 -4.74
N ASP A 77 -9.32 3.97 -4.91
CA ASP A 77 -9.68 4.51 -6.23
C ASP A 77 -8.46 4.66 -7.14
N HIS A 78 -7.25 4.80 -6.58
CA HIS A 78 -6.01 4.88 -7.34
C HIS A 78 -5.38 3.51 -7.59
N CYS A 79 -5.94 2.44 -7.02
CA CYS A 79 -5.36 1.10 -7.12
C CYS A 79 -5.91 0.37 -8.33
N SER A 80 -5.03 -0.38 -9.02
CA SER A 80 -5.39 -1.16 -10.22
C SER A 80 -5.09 -2.65 -10.09
N GLY A 81 -4.50 -3.09 -8.97
CA GLY A 81 -4.12 -4.47 -8.75
C GLY A 81 -5.33 -5.39 -8.51
N GLN A 82 -5.10 -6.68 -8.67
CA GLN A 82 -6.13 -7.69 -8.42
C GLN A 82 -6.40 -7.85 -6.92
N TRP A 83 -5.37 -7.66 -6.10
CA TRP A 83 -5.47 -7.69 -4.65
C TRP A 83 -5.14 -6.32 -4.06
N PHE A 84 -5.65 -6.06 -2.88
CA PHE A 84 -5.37 -4.83 -2.15
C PHE A 84 -4.84 -5.16 -0.76
N LEU A 85 -3.65 -4.64 -0.44
CA LEU A 85 -3.03 -4.77 0.88
C LEU A 85 -2.94 -3.39 1.52
N THR A 86 -3.53 -3.23 2.71
CA THR A 86 -3.39 -2.00 3.48
C THR A 86 -2.27 -2.18 4.50
N VAL A 87 -1.33 -1.23 4.54
CA VAL A 87 -0.20 -1.26 5.46
C VAL A 87 -0.12 0.09 6.16
N ASP A 88 0.01 0.07 7.48
CA ASP A 88 0.28 1.28 8.24
C ASP A 88 1.78 1.57 8.24
N ALA A 89 2.15 2.85 8.29
CA ALA A 89 3.54 3.26 8.14
C ALA A 89 4.45 2.79 9.29
N ASP A 90 3.89 2.31 10.38
CA ASP A 90 4.62 1.76 11.51
C ASP A 90 4.63 0.22 11.53
N GLU A 91 4.06 -0.42 10.53
CA GLU A 91 4.05 -1.86 10.40
C GLU A 91 5.24 -2.33 9.56
N TYR A 92 5.76 -3.51 9.89
CA TYR A 92 6.86 -4.12 9.14
C TYR A 92 6.44 -5.50 8.66
N LEU A 93 6.48 -5.68 7.33
CA LEU A 93 6.12 -6.95 6.73
C LEU A 93 7.19 -8.00 7.04
N ASP A 94 6.75 -9.21 7.43
CA ASP A 94 7.63 -10.34 7.62
C ASP A 94 8.23 -10.77 6.28
N LYS A 95 9.48 -11.25 6.33
CA LYS A 95 10.17 -11.77 5.15
C LYS A 95 9.55 -13.06 4.62
N ASP A 96 8.78 -13.76 5.45
CA ASP A 96 8.09 -14.99 5.02
C ASP A 96 6.86 -14.63 4.19
N LEU A 97 6.96 -14.88 2.90
CA LEU A 97 5.90 -14.55 1.93
C LEU A 97 5.00 -15.76 1.61
N SER A 98 5.11 -16.85 2.36
CA SER A 98 4.34 -18.07 2.06
C SER A 98 2.83 -17.84 2.09
N GLY A 99 2.34 -16.99 2.98
CA GLY A 99 0.93 -16.63 3.06
C GLY A 99 0.42 -15.97 1.78
N PHE A 100 1.25 -15.13 1.17
CA PHE A 100 0.90 -14.48 -0.09
C PHE A 100 0.86 -15.46 -1.25
N GLN A 101 1.75 -16.46 -1.27
CA GLN A 101 1.73 -17.48 -2.32
C GLN A 101 0.41 -18.24 -2.31
N LYS A 102 -0.06 -18.64 -1.14
CA LYS A 102 -1.35 -19.34 -1.01
C LYS A 102 -2.50 -18.46 -1.49
N LEU A 103 -2.48 -17.18 -1.09
CA LEU A 103 -3.53 -16.24 -1.42
C LEU A 103 -3.60 -15.99 -2.93
N PHE A 104 -2.45 -15.77 -3.56
CA PHE A 104 -2.37 -15.43 -4.98
C PHE A 104 -2.59 -16.64 -5.89
N SER A 105 -2.60 -17.86 -5.35
CA SER A 105 -2.92 -19.04 -6.13
C SER A 105 -4.42 -19.19 -6.40
N VAL A 106 -5.27 -18.46 -5.68
CA VAL A 106 -6.71 -18.46 -5.92
C VAL A 106 -7.02 -17.62 -7.14
N PRO A 107 -7.71 -18.15 -8.16
CA PRO A 107 -8.03 -17.37 -9.36
C PRO A 107 -8.88 -16.15 -9.03
N PRO A 108 -8.51 -14.95 -9.53
CA PRO A 108 -9.28 -13.73 -9.24
C PRO A 108 -10.74 -13.79 -9.68
N LYS A 109 -11.06 -14.58 -10.69
CA LYS A 109 -12.42 -14.73 -11.19
C LYS A 109 -13.37 -15.35 -10.18
N ASP A 110 -12.83 -16.02 -9.16
CA ASP A 110 -13.63 -16.66 -8.12
C ASP A 110 -14.03 -15.67 -7.02
N TRP A 111 -13.55 -14.44 -7.12
CA TRP A 111 -13.84 -13.42 -6.11
C TRP A 111 -14.80 -12.38 -6.65
N PRO A 112 -15.89 -12.12 -5.93
CA PRO A 112 -16.84 -11.10 -6.37
C PRO A 112 -16.35 -9.67 -6.16
N TYR A 113 -15.28 -9.47 -5.36
CA TYR A 113 -14.73 -8.15 -5.04
C TYR A 113 -13.28 -8.30 -4.59
N ARG A 114 -12.59 -7.17 -4.50
CA ARG A 114 -11.22 -7.18 -4.00
C ARG A 114 -11.20 -7.50 -2.52
N CYS A 115 -10.27 -8.37 -2.12
CA CYS A 115 -10.03 -8.64 -0.71
C CYS A 115 -8.95 -7.70 -0.18
N GLY A 116 -9.21 -7.11 0.99
CA GLY A 116 -8.20 -6.37 1.71
C GLY A 116 -7.43 -7.30 2.63
N ILE A 117 -6.11 -7.12 2.66
CA ILE A 117 -5.23 -7.84 3.56
C ILE A 117 -4.51 -6.80 4.41
N THR A 118 -4.50 -6.98 5.70
CA THR A 118 -3.81 -6.07 6.62
C THR A 118 -2.86 -6.82 7.53
#